data_d8445d367e897e9c1d7ebd5940ab9045
#
_entry.id   d8445d367e897e9c1d7ebd5940ab9045
#
_cell.length_a   1.000
_cell.length_b   1.000
_cell.length_c   1.000
_cell.angle_alpha   90.00
_cell.angle_beta   90.00
_cell.angle_gamma   90.00
#
_symmetry.space_group_name_H-M   'P 1'
#
loop_
_entity.id
_entity.type
_entity.pdbx_description
1 polymer ?
#
loop_
_entity_poly.entity_id
_entity_poly.type
_entity_poly.pdbx_seq_one_letter_code
_entity_poly.pdbx_strand_id
1 'polypeptide(L)'
;GLGDVYKRQDMLSSALTVIGIFCLMIFISPILTAVTLITVPLMFLSAKGIVKRSRKYFKAQQEALGMMNGYAEEMISGQKVVKVFGHEQKVETDFGILNQSLKDKSLKAQFYSGLMMPVMQNLNTLNYVIITIVGALLAIFRGFDVGGLAAFLQYSRQFGRPINELASLYNSIQAAIAGAERIFEIIDEAPEKADVPEAVTLKNIKGDVALKNVYFGYRPEKTILKGVSLHA
;
A
#
# COMPACT_ATOMS: atom_id res chain seq x y z
N GLY A 1 -16.71 11.06 9.21
CA GLY A 1 -17.93 11.02 8.38
C GLY A 1 -18.64 9.68 8.45
N LEU A 2 -19.78 9.54 7.77
CA LEU A 2 -20.59 8.30 7.75
C LEU A 2 -19.75 7.04 7.42
N GLY A 3 -18.75 7.15 6.55
CA GLY A 3 -17.87 6.04 6.21
C GLY A 3 -17.02 5.49 7.37
N ASP A 4 -16.71 6.29 8.37
CA ASP A 4 -15.92 5.84 9.52
C ASP A 4 -16.78 5.09 10.55
N VAL A 5 -18.07 5.45 10.65
CA VAL A 5 -19.03 4.74 11.50
C VAL A 5 -19.25 3.32 10.97
N TYR A 6 -19.45 3.17 9.66
CA TYR A 6 -19.61 1.86 9.03
C TYR A 6 -18.36 1.00 9.18
N LYS A 7 -17.16 1.56 8.99
CA LYS A 7 -15.90 0.82 9.18
C LYS A 7 -15.71 0.32 10.61
N ARG A 8 -16.10 1.11 11.61
CA ARG A 8 -16.07 0.67 13.03
C ARG A 8 -17.06 -0.44 13.30
N GLN A 9 -18.26 -0.34 12.74
CA GLN A 9 -19.28 -1.38 12.85
C GLN A 9 -18.81 -2.69 12.17
N ASP A 10 -18.23 -2.61 10.98
CA ASP A 10 -17.68 -3.77 10.27
C ASP A 10 -16.56 -4.44 11.07
N MET A 11 -15.71 -3.65 11.73
CA MET A 11 -14.64 -4.19 12.58
C MET A 11 -15.18 -4.97 13.77
N LEU A 12 -16.17 -4.42 14.48
CA LEU A 12 -16.82 -5.09 15.61
C LEU A 12 -17.56 -6.34 15.15
N SER A 13 -18.30 -6.25 14.04
CA SER A 13 -19.04 -7.38 13.46
C SER A 13 -18.09 -8.50 13.02
N SER A 14 -17.00 -8.17 12.32
CA SER A 14 -16.01 -9.16 11.88
C SER A 14 -15.29 -9.79 13.07
N ALA A 15 -14.93 -9.02 14.10
CA ALA A 15 -14.30 -9.56 15.31
C ALA A 15 -15.24 -10.50 16.07
N LEU A 16 -16.49 -10.11 16.28
CA LEU A 16 -17.51 -10.95 16.92
C LEU A 16 -17.78 -12.22 16.12
N THR A 17 -17.83 -12.11 14.79
CA THR A 17 -18.00 -13.24 13.88
C THR A 17 -16.85 -14.24 13.98
N VAL A 18 -15.59 -13.77 13.98
CA VAL A 18 -14.40 -14.63 14.15
C VAL A 18 -14.46 -15.37 15.48
N ILE A 19 -14.72 -14.64 16.56
CA ILE A 19 -14.77 -15.22 17.91
C ILE A 19 -15.93 -16.22 17.99
N GLY A 20 -17.12 -15.85 17.50
CA GLY A 20 -18.30 -16.70 17.51
C GLY A 20 -18.10 -18.00 16.70
N ILE A 21 -17.60 -17.89 15.46
CA ILE A 21 -17.30 -19.05 14.62
C ILE A 21 -16.24 -19.94 15.29
N PHE A 22 -15.19 -19.34 15.84
CA PHE A 22 -14.11 -20.08 16.50
C PHE A 22 -14.62 -20.85 17.73
N CYS A 23 -15.44 -20.22 18.57
CA CYS A 23 -16.07 -20.88 19.71
C CYS A 23 -16.97 -22.05 19.26
N LEU A 24 -17.80 -21.84 18.22
CA LEU A 24 -18.66 -22.89 17.68
C LEU A 24 -17.85 -24.06 17.11
N MET A 25 -16.75 -23.78 16.40
CA MET A 25 -15.85 -24.81 15.87
C MET A 25 -15.23 -25.65 16.99
N ILE A 26 -14.77 -25.03 18.07
CA ILE A 26 -14.25 -25.76 19.25
C ILE A 26 -15.34 -26.61 19.88
N PHE A 27 -16.56 -26.06 20.01
CA PHE A 27 -17.67 -26.78 20.64
C PHE A 27 -18.11 -27.99 19.81
N ILE A 28 -18.13 -27.88 18.48
CA ILE A 28 -18.50 -28.98 17.58
C ILE A 28 -17.43 -30.06 17.57
N SER A 29 -16.16 -29.71 17.35
CA SER A 29 -15.05 -30.65 17.34
C SER A 29 -13.71 -29.99 17.58
N PRO A 30 -13.10 -30.13 18.77
CA PRO A 30 -11.77 -29.64 19.05
C PRO A 30 -10.68 -30.20 18.11
N ILE A 31 -10.86 -31.47 17.68
CA ILE A 31 -9.90 -32.13 16.77
C ILE A 31 -9.91 -31.47 15.40
N LEU A 32 -11.08 -31.25 14.81
CA LEU A 32 -11.21 -30.60 13.50
C LEU A 32 -10.76 -29.12 13.58
N THR A 33 -11.00 -28.46 14.70
CA THR A 33 -10.51 -27.09 14.96
C THR A 33 -8.99 -27.06 14.98
N ALA A 34 -8.33 -28.01 15.65
CA ALA A 34 -6.87 -28.11 15.66
C ALA A 34 -6.30 -28.31 14.24
N VAL A 35 -6.94 -29.16 13.43
CA VAL A 35 -6.57 -29.35 12.02
C VAL A 35 -6.67 -28.04 11.24
N THR A 36 -7.78 -27.31 11.40
CA THR A 36 -7.96 -26.00 10.75
C THR A 36 -6.88 -25.00 11.20
N LEU A 37 -6.56 -24.96 12.49
CA LEU A 37 -5.52 -24.08 13.04
C LEU A 37 -4.11 -24.38 12.50
N ILE A 38 -3.82 -25.60 12.08
CA ILE A 38 -2.55 -25.96 11.45
C ILE A 38 -2.51 -25.45 9.99
N THR A 39 -3.63 -25.50 9.28
CA THR A 39 -3.68 -25.08 7.87
C THR A 39 -3.66 -23.55 7.69
N VAL A 40 -4.23 -22.79 8.62
CA VAL A 40 -4.26 -21.32 8.57
C VAL A 40 -2.86 -20.69 8.51
N PRO A 41 -1.90 -21.04 9.36
CA PRO A 41 -0.53 -20.54 9.24
C PRO A 41 0.14 -20.87 7.91
N LEU A 42 -0.12 -22.05 7.36
CA LEU A 42 0.40 -22.45 6.05
C LEU A 42 -0.12 -21.54 4.94
N MET A 43 -1.42 -21.21 4.98
CA MET A 43 -2.03 -20.26 4.06
C MET A 43 -1.39 -18.86 4.21
N PHE A 44 -1.20 -18.41 5.44
CA PHE A 44 -0.60 -17.11 5.71
C PHE A 44 0.86 -17.02 5.23
N LEU A 45 1.67 -18.05 5.47
CA LEU A 45 3.06 -18.10 5.01
C LEU A 45 3.14 -18.11 3.47
N SER A 46 2.25 -18.86 2.80
CA SER A 46 2.14 -18.89 1.35
C SER A 46 1.77 -17.52 0.78
N ALA A 47 0.75 -16.87 1.35
CA ALA A 47 0.34 -15.53 0.99
C ALA A 47 1.48 -14.50 1.17
N LYS A 48 2.14 -14.52 2.32
CA LYS A 48 3.29 -13.63 2.63
C LYS A 48 4.43 -13.81 1.61
N GLY A 49 4.72 -15.06 1.22
CA GLY A 49 5.74 -15.36 0.20
C GLY A 49 5.40 -14.77 -1.17
N ILE A 50 4.15 -14.92 -1.61
CA ILE A 50 3.65 -14.36 -2.87
C ILE A 50 3.68 -12.82 -2.84
N VAL A 51 3.13 -12.22 -1.79
CA VAL A 51 3.08 -10.75 -1.63
C VAL A 51 4.49 -10.15 -1.62
N LYS A 52 5.45 -10.76 -0.93
CA LYS A 52 6.84 -10.29 -0.90
C LYS A 52 7.47 -10.27 -2.30
N ARG A 53 7.24 -11.33 -3.11
CA ARG A 53 7.74 -11.40 -4.49
C ARG A 53 7.01 -10.42 -5.40
N SER A 54 5.69 -10.38 -5.32
CA SER A 54 4.85 -9.45 -6.08
C SER A 54 5.27 -8.00 -5.87
N ARG A 55 5.45 -7.56 -4.61
CA ARG A 55 5.88 -6.20 -4.25
C ARG A 55 7.20 -5.82 -4.93
N LYS A 56 8.17 -6.74 -4.97
CA LYS A 56 9.47 -6.51 -5.64
C LYS A 56 9.29 -6.19 -7.12
N TYR A 57 8.47 -6.99 -7.81
CA TYR A 57 8.25 -6.82 -9.25
C TYR A 57 7.36 -5.63 -9.58
N PHE A 58 6.37 -5.33 -8.73
CA PHE A 58 5.58 -4.10 -8.87
C PHE A 58 6.44 -2.84 -8.73
N LYS A 59 7.37 -2.80 -7.77
CA LYS A 59 8.32 -1.69 -7.65
C LYS A 59 9.14 -1.52 -8.92
N ALA A 60 9.71 -2.62 -9.45
CA ALA A 60 10.48 -2.58 -10.70
C ALA A 60 9.62 -2.16 -11.92
N GLN A 61 8.34 -2.54 -11.96
CA GLN A 61 7.40 -2.08 -12.98
C GLN A 61 7.14 -0.57 -12.88
N GLN A 62 6.93 -0.03 -11.67
CA GLN A 62 6.71 1.41 -11.47
C GLN A 62 7.95 2.24 -11.85
N GLU A 63 9.15 1.76 -11.53
CA GLU A 63 10.39 2.39 -11.94
C GLU A 63 10.53 2.41 -13.48
N ALA A 64 10.22 1.31 -14.16
CA ALA A 64 10.24 1.26 -15.62
C ALA A 64 9.17 2.14 -16.27
N LEU A 65 7.98 2.21 -15.68
CA LEU A 65 6.91 3.09 -16.14
C LEU A 65 7.32 4.55 -15.99
N GLY A 66 7.93 4.92 -14.87
CA GLY A 66 8.44 6.27 -14.65
C GLY A 66 9.50 6.66 -15.68
N MET A 67 10.46 5.77 -15.97
CA MET A 67 11.49 6.01 -17.00
C MET A 67 10.88 6.17 -18.40
N MET A 68 9.93 5.32 -18.76
CA MET A 68 9.25 5.40 -20.06
C MET A 68 8.44 6.70 -20.20
N ASN A 69 7.69 7.07 -19.17
CA ASN A 69 6.89 8.30 -19.19
C ASN A 69 7.78 9.56 -19.22
N GLY A 70 8.87 9.59 -18.42
CA GLY A 70 9.81 10.70 -18.44
C GLY A 70 10.48 10.86 -19.82
N TYR A 71 10.88 9.77 -20.45
CA TYR A 71 11.43 9.80 -21.80
C TYR A 71 10.41 10.30 -22.82
N ALA A 72 9.15 9.82 -22.75
CA ALA A 72 8.08 10.28 -23.64
C ALA A 72 7.80 11.78 -23.47
N GLU A 73 7.73 12.28 -22.23
CA GLU A 73 7.54 13.69 -21.92
C GLU A 73 8.69 14.56 -22.47
N GLU A 74 9.94 14.14 -22.28
CA GLU A 74 11.11 14.81 -22.80
C GLU A 74 11.11 14.88 -24.32
N MET A 75 10.84 13.76 -25.01
CA MET A 75 10.82 13.71 -26.47
C MET A 75 9.65 14.48 -27.09
N ILE A 76 8.47 14.48 -26.45
CA ILE A 76 7.32 15.27 -26.90
C ILE A 76 7.58 16.76 -26.71
N SER A 77 8.12 17.17 -25.55
CA SER A 77 8.46 18.57 -25.27
C SER A 77 9.58 19.05 -26.19
N GLY A 78 10.55 18.20 -26.50
CA GLY A 78 11.67 18.44 -27.40
C GLY A 78 11.40 18.16 -28.88
N GLN A 79 10.14 17.90 -29.28
CA GLN A 79 9.80 17.42 -30.65
C GLN A 79 10.38 18.27 -31.77
N LYS A 80 10.44 19.59 -31.61
CA LYS A 80 11.03 20.51 -32.62
C LYS A 80 12.50 20.20 -32.83
N VAL A 81 13.25 19.95 -31.75
CA VAL A 81 14.67 19.62 -31.79
C VAL A 81 14.88 18.25 -32.46
N VAL A 82 14.11 17.25 -32.05
CA VAL A 82 14.15 15.90 -32.64
C VAL A 82 13.98 15.97 -34.15
N LYS A 83 13.01 16.76 -34.66
CA LYS A 83 12.74 16.92 -36.10
C LYS A 83 13.85 17.67 -36.83
N VAL A 84 14.38 18.75 -36.24
CA VAL A 84 15.43 19.55 -36.89
C VAL A 84 16.72 18.72 -37.08
N PHE A 85 17.03 17.83 -36.11
CA PHE A 85 18.22 16.98 -36.18
C PHE A 85 17.97 15.60 -36.81
N GLY A 86 16.74 15.28 -37.24
CA GLY A 86 16.41 14.00 -37.88
C GLY A 86 16.58 12.79 -36.97
N HIS A 87 16.32 12.93 -35.66
CA HIS A 87 16.54 11.89 -34.67
C HIS A 87 15.32 11.01 -34.38
N GLU A 88 14.28 11.06 -35.21
CA GLU A 88 13.00 10.35 -34.97
C GLU A 88 13.23 8.83 -34.82
N GLN A 89 14.03 8.24 -35.70
CA GLN A 89 14.29 6.79 -35.67
C GLN A 89 15.06 6.36 -34.41
N LYS A 90 15.96 7.22 -33.92
CA LYS A 90 16.66 6.97 -32.66
C LYS A 90 15.69 7.04 -31.47
N VAL A 91 14.84 8.06 -31.43
CA VAL A 91 13.82 8.23 -30.38
C VAL A 91 12.85 7.03 -30.34
N GLU A 92 12.40 6.55 -31.51
CA GLU A 92 11.54 5.38 -31.61
C GLU A 92 12.25 4.09 -31.11
N THR A 93 13.51 3.92 -31.46
CA THR A 93 14.31 2.77 -31.01
C THR A 93 14.52 2.78 -29.51
N ASP A 94 14.90 3.91 -28.94
CA ASP A 94 15.13 4.08 -27.50
C ASP A 94 13.83 3.89 -26.70
N PHE A 95 12.71 4.45 -27.20
CA PHE A 95 11.38 4.20 -26.63
C PHE A 95 11.01 2.71 -26.69
N GLY A 96 11.30 2.04 -27.78
CA GLY A 96 11.08 0.60 -27.95
C GLY A 96 11.81 -0.23 -26.89
N ILE A 97 13.05 0.12 -26.56
CA ILE A 97 13.85 -0.52 -25.50
C ILE A 97 13.20 -0.32 -24.12
N LEU A 98 12.78 0.91 -23.80
CA LEU A 98 12.10 1.21 -22.54
C LEU A 98 10.76 0.49 -22.42
N ASN A 99 9.98 0.45 -23.50
CA ASN A 99 8.70 -0.25 -23.57
C ASN A 99 8.88 -1.77 -23.40
N GLN A 100 9.89 -2.36 -24.02
CA GLN A 100 10.19 -3.78 -23.83
C GLN A 100 10.61 -4.07 -22.37
N SER A 101 11.42 -3.21 -21.76
CA SER A 101 11.78 -3.32 -20.35
C SER A 101 10.54 -3.25 -19.43
N LEU A 102 9.63 -2.31 -19.69
CA LEU A 102 8.37 -2.19 -18.96
C LEU A 102 7.51 -3.45 -19.13
N LYS A 103 7.37 -3.95 -20.35
CA LYS A 103 6.63 -5.20 -20.64
C LYS A 103 7.16 -6.36 -19.83
N ASP A 104 8.48 -6.59 -19.81
CA ASP A 104 9.08 -7.72 -19.12
C ASP A 104 8.91 -7.65 -17.60
N LYS A 105 9.01 -6.44 -17.04
CA LYS A 105 8.76 -6.20 -15.60
C LYS A 105 7.28 -6.34 -15.26
N SER A 106 6.38 -5.85 -16.13
CA SER A 106 4.93 -5.95 -15.96
C SER A 106 4.47 -7.40 -16.02
N LEU A 107 4.97 -8.20 -16.95
CA LEU A 107 4.65 -9.64 -17.02
C LEU A 107 5.00 -10.35 -15.71
N LYS A 108 6.18 -10.09 -15.14
CA LYS A 108 6.59 -10.69 -13.87
C LYS A 108 5.71 -10.20 -12.70
N ALA A 109 5.40 -8.91 -12.64
CA ALA A 109 4.53 -8.34 -11.62
C ALA A 109 3.12 -8.96 -11.66
N GLN A 110 2.52 -9.04 -12.86
CA GLN A 110 1.21 -9.63 -13.08
C GLN A 110 1.18 -11.14 -12.81
N PHE A 111 2.22 -11.87 -13.21
CA PHE A 111 2.32 -13.30 -12.94
C PHE A 111 2.33 -13.60 -11.43
N TYR A 112 3.21 -12.96 -10.67
CA TYR A 112 3.27 -13.20 -9.21
C TYR A 112 2.02 -12.70 -8.49
N SER A 113 1.44 -11.58 -8.91
CA SER A 113 0.16 -11.11 -8.37
C SER A 113 -0.99 -12.07 -8.69
N GLY A 114 -1.04 -12.55 -9.93
CA GLY A 114 -2.08 -13.47 -10.40
C GLY A 114 -2.04 -14.85 -9.73
N LEU A 115 -0.89 -15.28 -9.19
CA LEU A 115 -0.78 -16.53 -8.45
C LEU A 115 -1.51 -16.50 -7.10
N MET A 116 -1.81 -15.32 -6.56
CA MET A 116 -2.40 -15.19 -5.22
C MET A 116 -3.74 -15.94 -5.11
N MET A 117 -4.68 -15.64 -6.02
CA MET A 117 -6.02 -16.25 -5.98
C MET A 117 -6.01 -17.76 -6.18
N PRO A 118 -5.35 -18.33 -7.23
CA PRO A 118 -5.30 -19.79 -7.40
C PRO A 118 -4.64 -20.52 -6.23
N VAL A 119 -3.55 -19.99 -5.69
CA VAL A 119 -2.86 -20.63 -4.56
C VAL A 119 -3.73 -20.63 -3.32
N MET A 120 -4.38 -19.50 -3.00
CA MET A 120 -5.28 -19.42 -1.85
C MET A 120 -6.49 -20.33 -2.01
N GLN A 121 -7.05 -20.41 -3.22
CA GLN A 121 -8.19 -21.30 -3.50
C GLN A 121 -7.82 -22.79 -3.37
N ASN A 122 -6.66 -23.18 -3.87
CA ASN A 122 -6.16 -24.55 -3.73
C ASN A 122 -5.89 -24.89 -2.26
N LEU A 123 -5.31 -23.99 -1.48
CA LEU A 123 -5.10 -24.21 -0.05
C LEU A 123 -6.42 -24.32 0.72
N ASN A 124 -7.43 -23.52 0.38
CA ASN A 124 -8.79 -23.66 0.94
C ASN A 124 -9.41 -25.01 0.59
N THR A 125 -9.24 -25.46 -0.66
CA THR A 125 -9.74 -26.76 -1.10
C THR A 125 -9.04 -27.91 -0.37
N LEU A 126 -7.72 -27.84 -0.22
CA LEU A 126 -6.95 -28.80 0.57
C LEU A 126 -7.41 -28.86 2.02
N ASN A 127 -7.60 -27.70 2.67
CA ASN A 127 -8.14 -27.64 4.02
C ASN A 127 -9.51 -28.33 4.11
N TYR A 128 -10.41 -28.03 3.16
CA TYR A 128 -11.72 -28.66 3.10
C TYR A 128 -11.62 -30.19 2.96
N VAL A 129 -10.76 -30.69 2.08
CA VAL A 129 -10.54 -32.13 1.89
C VAL A 129 -9.99 -32.78 3.15
N ILE A 130 -8.99 -32.17 3.80
CA ILE A 130 -8.41 -32.70 5.05
C ILE A 130 -9.47 -32.77 6.14
N ILE A 131 -10.25 -31.70 6.35
CA ILE A 131 -11.32 -31.66 7.33
C ILE A 131 -12.39 -32.76 7.03
N THR A 132 -12.74 -32.92 5.75
CA THR A 132 -13.70 -33.93 5.33
C THR A 132 -13.21 -35.37 5.65
N ILE A 133 -11.95 -35.67 5.31
CA ILE A 133 -11.36 -36.99 5.60
C ILE A 133 -11.28 -37.24 7.10
N VAL A 134 -10.73 -36.29 7.87
CA VAL A 134 -10.61 -36.46 9.32
C VAL A 134 -11.99 -36.54 9.99
N GLY A 135 -12.94 -35.70 9.54
CA GLY A 135 -14.31 -35.73 10.06
C GLY A 135 -15.06 -37.05 9.73
N ALA A 136 -14.86 -37.57 8.52
CA ALA A 136 -15.43 -38.90 8.14
C ALA A 136 -14.81 -40.01 9.00
N LEU A 137 -13.50 -39.98 9.25
CA LEU A 137 -12.87 -40.96 10.14
C LEU A 137 -13.41 -40.84 11.58
N LEU A 138 -13.62 -39.62 12.07
CA LEU A 138 -14.24 -39.40 13.38
C LEU A 138 -15.70 -39.91 13.42
N ALA A 139 -16.45 -39.75 12.33
CA ALA A 139 -17.81 -40.28 12.24
C ALA A 139 -17.82 -41.80 12.28
N ILE A 140 -16.93 -42.46 11.54
CA ILE A 140 -16.85 -43.92 11.47
C ILE A 140 -16.36 -44.55 12.79
N PHE A 141 -15.28 -43.99 13.37
CA PHE A 141 -14.61 -44.62 14.51
C PHE A 141 -15.04 -44.09 15.88
N ARG A 142 -15.63 -42.89 15.95
CA ARG A 142 -16.01 -42.23 17.21
C ARG A 142 -17.49 -41.82 17.27
N GLY A 143 -18.29 -42.16 16.25
CA GLY A 143 -19.70 -41.80 16.22
C GLY A 143 -19.94 -40.27 16.10
N PHE A 144 -19.01 -39.53 15.51
CA PHE A 144 -19.20 -38.11 15.29
C PHE A 144 -20.36 -37.87 14.34
N ASP A 145 -21.24 -36.92 14.67
CA ASP A 145 -22.42 -36.62 13.89
C ASP A 145 -22.10 -36.02 12.51
N VAL A 146 -22.71 -36.56 11.46
CA VAL A 146 -22.54 -36.09 10.07
C VAL A 146 -23.09 -34.68 9.90
N GLY A 147 -24.17 -34.32 10.62
CA GLY A 147 -24.71 -32.98 10.65
C GLY A 147 -23.70 -31.98 11.26
N GLY A 148 -23.03 -32.38 12.34
CA GLY A 148 -21.94 -31.65 12.95
C GLY A 148 -20.76 -31.47 12.01
N LEU A 149 -20.40 -32.48 11.20
CA LEU A 149 -19.38 -32.36 10.17
C LEU A 149 -19.76 -31.32 9.09
N ALA A 150 -21.00 -31.38 8.60
CA ALA A 150 -21.48 -30.42 7.60
C ALA A 150 -21.47 -28.98 8.13
N ALA A 151 -21.92 -28.77 9.37
CA ALA A 151 -21.87 -27.49 10.04
C ALA A 151 -20.39 -26.98 10.21
N PHE A 152 -19.48 -27.87 10.62
CA PHE A 152 -18.07 -27.57 10.77
C PHE A 152 -17.43 -27.13 9.45
N LEU A 153 -17.69 -27.82 8.35
CA LEU A 153 -17.21 -27.47 7.02
C LEU A 153 -17.71 -26.10 6.59
N GLN A 154 -18.96 -25.76 6.91
CA GLN A 154 -19.52 -24.43 6.63
C GLN A 154 -18.82 -23.34 7.45
N TYR A 155 -18.59 -23.55 8.74
CA TYR A 155 -17.88 -22.61 9.60
C TYR A 155 -16.42 -22.46 9.19
N SER A 156 -15.74 -23.54 8.82
CA SER A 156 -14.36 -23.48 8.31
C SER A 156 -14.22 -22.62 7.06
N ARG A 157 -15.20 -22.67 6.14
CA ARG A 157 -15.22 -21.79 4.96
C ARG A 157 -15.48 -20.34 5.31
N GLN A 158 -16.34 -20.09 6.28
CA GLN A 158 -16.68 -18.71 6.69
C GLN A 158 -15.58 -18.07 7.55
N PHE A 159 -14.69 -18.84 8.16
CA PHE A 159 -13.67 -18.35 9.07
C PHE A 159 -12.64 -17.42 8.41
N GLY A 160 -12.30 -17.67 7.15
CA GLY A 160 -11.27 -16.90 6.44
C GLY A 160 -11.69 -15.50 6.04
N ARG A 161 -12.98 -15.27 5.76
CA ARG A 161 -13.48 -13.98 5.27
C ARG A 161 -13.34 -12.84 6.29
N PRO A 162 -13.82 -12.98 7.53
CA PRO A 162 -13.68 -11.93 8.53
C PRO A 162 -12.23 -11.63 8.90
N ILE A 163 -11.33 -12.61 8.83
CA ILE A 163 -9.88 -12.41 9.05
C ILE A 163 -9.30 -11.48 7.98
N ASN A 164 -9.67 -11.67 6.72
CA ASN A 164 -9.24 -10.80 5.63
C ASN A 164 -9.82 -9.38 5.78
N GLU A 165 -11.07 -9.26 6.24
CA GLU A 165 -11.70 -7.97 6.53
C GLU A 165 -10.97 -7.22 7.65
N LEU A 166 -10.62 -7.90 8.74
CA LEU A 166 -9.82 -7.31 9.84
C LEU A 166 -8.43 -6.89 9.37
N ALA A 167 -7.75 -7.68 8.55
CA ALA A 167 -6.46 -7.32 7.97
C ALA A 167 -6.55 -6.09 7.06
N SER A 168 -7.62 -5.97 6.26
CA SER A 168 -7.87 -4.80 5.42
C SER A 168 -8.15 -3.55 6.25
N LEU A 169 -8.93 -3.69 7.32
CA LEU A 169 -9.21 -2.60 8.26
C LEU A 169 -7.95 -2.12 8.98
N TYR A 170 -7.07 -3.04 9.41
CA TYR A 170 -5.78 -2.69 9.98
C TYR A 170 -4.94 -1.82 9.04
N ASN A 171 -4.85 -2.21 7.75
CA ASN A 171 -4.16 -1.40 6.74
C ASN A 171 -4.78 -0.01 6.56
N SER A 172 -6.12 0.08 6.60
CA SER A 172 -6.83 1.37 6.52
C SER A 172 -6.55 2.27 7.73
N ILE A 173 -6.45 1.69 8.94
CA ILE A 173 -6.08 2.43 10.15
C ILE A 173 -4.64 2.95 10.04
N GLN A 174 -3.69 2.12 9.59
CA GLN A 174 -2.30 2.56 9.38
C GLN A 174 -2.20 3.71 8.38
N ALA A 175 -2.94 3.65 7.28
CA ALA A 175 -3.00 4.74 6.31
C ALA A 175 -3.61 6.02 6.90
N ALA A 176 -4.64 5.89 7.74
CA ALA A 176 -5.26 7.02 8.42
C ALA A 176 -4.30 7.67 9.44
N ILE A 177 -3.55 6.87 10.20
CA ILE A 177 -2.53 7.36 11.14
C ILE A 177 -1.45 8.14 10.38
N ALA A 178 -0.89 7.56 9.29
CA ALA A 178 0.11 8.24 8.49
C ALA A 178 -0.41 9.54 7.85
N GLY A 179 -1.71 9.58 7.48
CA GLY A 179 -2.36 10.81 7.01
C GLY A 179 -2.52 11.85 8.13
N ALA A 180 -2.90 11.42 9.33
CA ALA A 180 -3.03 12.29 10.49
C ALA A 180 -1.67 12.88 10.91
N GLU A 181 -0.61 12.08 10.95
CA GLU A 181 0.76 12.57 11.23
C GLU A 181 1.16 13.73 10.31
N ARG A 182 0.92 13.61 9.01
CA ARG A 182 1.22 14.69 8.06
C ARG A 182 0.38 15.95 8.27
N ILE A 183 -0.88 15.80 8.69
CA ILE A 183 -1.76 16.93 8.98
C ILE A 183 -1.27 17.64 10.25
N PHE A 184 -0.93 16.88 11.29
CA PHE A 184 -0.42 17.46 12.53
C PHE A 184 0.96 18.08 12.35
N GLU A 185 1.83 17.52 11.50
CA GLU A 185 3.11 18.12 11.14
C GLU A 185 2.93 19.55 10.58
N ILE A 186 1.88 19.77 9.76
CA ILE A 186 1.55 21.11 9.24
C ILE A 186 0.91 22.00 10.33
N ILE A 187 0.02 21.42 11.16
CA ILE A 187 -0.65 22.21 12.22
C ILE A 187 0.32 22.66 13.31
N ASP A 188 1.27 21.78 13.64
CA ASP A 188 2.29 22.02 14.68
C ASP A 188 3.50 22.79 14.16
N GLU A 189 3.53 23.12 12.84
CA GLU A 189 4.59 23.98 12.28
C GLU A 189 4.59 25.34 13.00
N ALA A 190 5.78 25.77 13.36
CA ALA A 190 5.93 27.01 14.08
C ALA A 190 5.37 28.20 13.25
N PRO A 191 4.43 28.99 13.78
CA PRO A 191 3.89 30.11 13.04
C PRO A 191 4.99 31.12 12.72
N GLU A 192 4.79 31.88 11.65
CA GLU A 192 5.67 32.97 11.29
C GLU A 192 5.92 33.88 12.51
N LYS A 193 7.16 34.35 12.64
CA LYS A 193 7.50 35.22 13.75
C LYS A 193 6.61 36.45 13.70
N ALA A 194 5.94 36.74 14.82
CA ALA A 194 5.16 37.98 14.95
C ALA A 194 6.04 39.19 14.77
N ASP A 195 5.46 40.23 14.19
CA ASP A 195 6.16 41.52 14.06
C ASP A 195 6.63 42.02 15.44
N VAL A 196 7.77 42.64 15.45
CA VAL A 196 8.28 43.29 16.66
C VAL A 196 7.28 44.35 17.15
N PRO A 197 7.18 44.64 18.47
CA PRO A 197 6.24 45.63 18.99
C PRO A 197 6.37 47.05 18.38
N GLU A 198 7.53 47.34 17.83
CA GLU A 198 7.86 48.60 17.19
C GLU A 198 7.87 48.54 15.66
N ALA A 199 7.24 47.50 15.07
CA ALA A 199 7.16 47.35 13.62
C ALA A 199 6.48 48.55 12.97
N VAL A 200 7.15 49.12 11.97
CA VAL A 200 6.66 50.28 11.23
C VAL A 200 5.80 49.85 10.05
N THR A 201 4.59 50.35 9.98
CA THR A 201 3.73 50.14 8.82
C THR A 201 4.23 51.04 7.67
N LEU A 202 4.71 50.43 6.58
CA LEU A 202 5.14 51.16 5.40
C LEU A 202 3.93 51.77 4.68
N LYS A 203 3.91 53.09 4.55
CA LYS A 203 2.89 53.84 3.80
C LYS A 203 3.51 54.44 2.54
N ASN A 204 2.77 54.46 1.43
CA ASN A 204 3.21 55.06 0.14
C ASN A 204 4.51 54.47 -0.41
N ILE A 205 4.59 53.18 -0.54
CA ILE A 205 5.76 52.48 -1.10
C ILE A 205 5.89 52.86 -2.58
N LYS A 206 7.02 53.47 -2.96
CA LYS A 206 7.34 53.90 -4.33
C LYS A 206 8.01 52.80 -5.15
N GLY A 207 8.42 51.70 -4.49
CA GLY A 207 9.08 50.58 -5.14
C GLY A 207 10.62 50.69 -5.20
N ASP A 208 11.19 51.75 -4.68
CA ASP A 208 12.66 51.90 -4.60
C ASP A 208 13.24 50.93 -3.55
N VAL A 209 14.07 50.00 -4.00
CA VAL A 209 14.74 49.03 -3.13
C VAL A 209 16.25 49.15 -3.28
N ALA A 210 16.96 49.41 -2.18
CA ALA A 210 18.41 49.46 -2.16
C ALA A 210 18.98 48.44 -1.17
N LEU A 211 19.78 47.53 -1.66
CA LEU A 211 20.59 46.61 -0.86
C LEU A 211 22.00 47.24 -0.76
N LYS A 212 22.55 47.39 0.44
CA LYS A 212 23.89 47.94 0.65
C LYS A 212 24.71 46.95 1.47
N ASN A 213 25.77 46.43 0.86
CA ASN A 213 26.75 45.56 1.49
C ASN A 213 26.08 44.36 2.25
N VAL A 214 25.13 43.69 1.60
CA VAL A 214 24.34 42.64 2.22
C VAL A 214 25.11 41.34 2.26
N TYR A 215 25.17 40.72 3.45
CA TYR A 215 25.65 39.39 3.68
C TYR A 215 24.44 38.49 4.07
N PHE A 216 24.28 37.37 3.38
CA PHE A 216 23.17 36.46 3.66
C PHE A 216 23.57 35.01 3.49
N GLY A 217 23.03 34.13 4.32
CA GLY A 217 23.18 32.69 4.22
C GLY A 217 21.98 31.99 4.87
N TYR A 218 21.55 30.86 4.31
CA TYR A 218 20.51 30.02 4.88
C TYR A 218 20.98 29.23 6.12
N ARG A 219 22.30 29.07 6.29
CA ARG A 219 22.94 28.43 7.44
C ARG A 219 24.07 29.31 7.95
N PRO A 220 24.30 29.37 9.27
CA PRO A 220 25.35 30.16 9.86
C PRO A 220 26.75 29.87 9.28
N GLU A 221 26.99 28.62 8.88
CA GLU A 221 28.30 28.16 8.41
C GLU A 221 28.55 28.48 6.93
N LYS A 222 27.52 28.89 6.17
CA LYS A 222 27.63 29.11 4.72
C LYS A 222 26.99 30.42 4.28
N THR A 223 27.80 31.46 4.19
CA THR A 223 27.40 32.75 3.59
C THR A 223 27.30 32.61 2.08
N ILE A 224 26.16 32.93 1.50
CA ILE A 224 25.85 32.85 0.06
C ILE A 224 26.06 34.22 -0.58
N LEU A 225 25.47 35.26 -0.01
CA LEU A 225 25.69 36.63 -0.46
C LEU A 225 26.81 37.26 0.39
N LYS A 226 27.81 37.85 -0.25
CA LYS A 226 28.99 38.43 0.38
C LYS A 226 29.17 39.87 -0.12
N GLY A 227 28.65 40.84 0.64
CA GLY A 227 28.82 42.25 0.34
C GLY A 227 28.09 42.71 -0.93
N VAL A 228 26.91 42.17 -1.20
CA VAL A 228 26.12 42.50 -2.39
C VAL A 228 25.45 43.86 -2.20
N SER A 229 25.67 44.76 -3.15
CA SER A 229 24.97 46.05 -3.24
C SER A 229 24.18 46.11 -4.54
N LEU A 230 22.90 46.41 -4.45
CA LEU A 230 21.96 46.46 -5.57
C LEU A 230 20.97 47.58 -5.34
N HIS A 231 20.58 48.26 -6.39
CA HIS A 231 19.51 49.26 -6.39
C HIS A 231 18.53 48.95 -7.51
N ALA A 232 17.26 48.93 -7.20
CA ALA A 232 16.16 48.66 -8.13
C ALA A 232 15.02 49.64 -7.90
#